data_a0d928e79bad7ea869725a9c133398e0
#
_entry.id   a0d928e79bad7ea869725a9c133398e0
#
_cell.length_a   1.000
_cell.length_b   1.000
_cell.length_c   1.000
_cell.angle_alpha   90.00
_cell.angle_beta   90.00
_cell.angle_gamma   90.00
#
_symmetry.space_group_name_H-M   'P 1'
#
loop_
_entity.id
_entity.type
_entity.pdbx_description
1 polymer ?
#
loop_
_entity_poly.entity_id
_entity_poly.type
_entity_poly.pdbx_seq_one_letter_code
_entity_poly.pdbx_strand_id
1 'polypeptide(L)'
;MHSPKRNYDIMQISVPEAIQQMDPEETLFSHPVDTEPYNALGIGPGLGSNETTAIALIAQIRRSTCPLVIDADAINILSSHRAWMQQLPKDIILTPHPKELDRLAGTTSSCCYERLMKASELAERLQAYILLKGHYSALCLPNGHIDFNSTGNSGMATAGSGDVLTGIITALLARGY
;
A
#
# COMPACT_ATOMS: atom_id res chain seq x y z
N MET A 1 -10.62 -11.82 -1.15
CA MET A 1 -9.24 -11.63 -1.64
C MET A 1 -9.24 -11.74 -3.15
N HIS A 2 -8.56 -10.85 -3.87
CA HIS A 2 -8.42 -10.90 -5.34
C HIS A 2 -6.99 -11.29 -5.71
N SER A 3 -6.83 -12.28 -6.59
CA SER A 3 -5.51 -12.76 -7.02
C SER A 3 -5.57 -13.42 -8.41
N PRO A 4 -4.41 -13.56 -9.10
CA PRO A 4 -4.33 -14.35 -10.33
C PRO A 4 -4.80 -15.79 -10.14
N LYS A 5 -5.36 -16.40 -11.19
CA LYS A 5 -5.95 -17.75 -11.14
C LYS A 5 -5.00 -18.82 -10.60
N ARG A 6 -3.72 -18.77 -10.97
CA ARG A 6 -2.73 -19.77 -10.52
C ARG A 6 -2.56 -19.81 -9.00
N ASN A 7 -2.98 -18.76 -8.27
CA ASN A 7 -2.84 -18.70 -6.82
C ASN A 7 -4.03 -19.34 -6.09
N TYR A 8 -5.07 -19.77 -6.81
CA TYR A 8 -6.31 -20.26 -6.20
C TYR A 8 -6.07 -21.38 -5.19
N ASP A 9 -5.46 -22.48 -5.62
CA ASP A 9 -5.25 -23.65 -4.75
C ASP A 9 -4.38 -23.31 -3.53
N ILE A 10 -3.30 -22.54 -3.75
CA ILE A 10 -2.40 -22.12 -2.66
C ILE A 10 -3.17 -21.28 -1.63
N MET A 11 -4.00 -20.37 -2.09
CA MET A 11 -4.76 -19.50 -1.21
C MET A 11 -5.85 -20.24 -0.46
N GLN A 12 -6.55 -21.18 -1.12
CA GLN A 12 -7.56 -22.03 -0.48
C GLN A 12 -6.97 -22.96 0.58
N ILE A 13 -5.73 -23.42 0.39
CA ILE A 13 -5.03 -24.24 1.38
C ILE A 13 -4.52 -23.39 2.55
N SER A 14 -3.95 -22.20 2.24
CA SER A 14 -3.29 -21.37 3.24
C SER A 14 -4.25 -20.53 4.08
N VAL A 15 -5.36 -20.09 3.50
CA VAL A 15 -6.36 -19.21 4.14
C VAL A 15 -7.75 -19.63 3.66
N PRO A 16 -8.25 -20.80 4.10
CA PRO A 16 -9.51 -21.36 3.61
C PRO A 16 -10.75 -20.49 3.92
N GLU A 17 -10.66 -19.61 4.91
CA GLU A 17 -11.74 -18.68 5.27
C GLU A 17 -11.85 -17.48 4.32
N ALA A 18 -10.82 -17.21 3.49
CA ALA A 18 -10.82 -16.08 2.59
C ALA A 18 -11.68 -16.37 1.35
N ILE A 19 -12.68 -15.52 1.12
CA ILE A 19 -13.45 -15.57 -0.13
C ILE A 19 -12.52 -15.12 -1.26
N GLN A 20 -12.35 -15.98 -2.26
CA GLN A 20 -11.49 -15.74 -3.42
C GLN A 20 -12.29 -15.17 -4.58
N GLN A 21 -11.77 -14.11 -5.18
CA GLN A 21 -12.17 -13.60 -6.47
C GLN A 21 -10.97 -13.68 -7.41
N MET A 22 -11.11 -14.43 -8.49
CA MET A 22 -10.00 -14.66 -9.42
C MET A 22 -9.91 -13.55 -10.46
N ASP A 23 -8.68 -13.10 -10.72
CA ASP A 23 -8.40 -12.28 -11.90
C ASP A 23 -8.64 -13.13 -13.18
N PRO A 24 -9.10 -12.53 -14.29
CA PRO A 24 -9.18 -13.23 -15.58
C PRO A 24 -7.85 -13.80 -16.06
N GLU A 25 -6.74 -13.14 -15.72
CA GLU A 25 -5.40 -13.57 -16.09
C GLU A 25 -4.82 -14.63 -15.13
N GLU A 26 -4.00 -15.51 -15.70
CA GLU A 26 -3.38 -16.60 -14.94
C GLU A 26 -2.33 -16.11 -13.92
N THR A 27 -1.56 -15.08 -14.26
CA THR A 27 -0.35 -14.73 -13.53
C THR A 27 -0.27 -13.26 -13.10
N LEU A 28 -1.22 -12.43 -13.52
CA LEU A 28 -1.18 -10.99 -13.31
C LEU A 28 -2.48 -10.48 -12.67
N PHE A 29 -2.37 -9.39 -11.93
CA PHE A 29 -3.51 -8.53 -11.65
C PHE A 29 -3.77 -7.68 -12.89
N SER A 30 -4.88 -7.89 -13.56
CA SER A 30 -5.18 -7.29 -14.87
C SER A 30 -6.49 -6.50 -14.91
N HIS A 31 -7.40 -6.77 -13.97
CA HIS A 31 -8.71 -6.13 -13.95
C HIS A 31 -9.06 -5.60 -12.57
N PRO A 32 -9.49 -4.33 -12.49
CA PRO A 32 -10.02 -3.78 -11.24
C PRO A 32 -11.25 -4.54 -10.78
N VAL A 33 -11.38 -4.69 -9.47
CA VAL A 33 -12.57 -5.25 -8.83
C VAL A 33 -13.56 -4.15 -8.45
N ASP A 34 -14.83 -4.52 -8.38
CA ASP A 34 -15.83 -3.65 -7.77
C ASP A 34 -15.59 -3.56 -6.26
N THR A 35 -15.51 -2.35 -5.74
CA THR A 35 -15.27 -2.08 -4.31
C THR A 35 -16.51 -1.70 -3.53
N GLU A 36 -17.67 -1.56 -4.18
CA GLU A 36 -18.93 -1.21 -3.50
C GLU A 36 -19.28 -2.14 -2.32
N PRO A 37 -19.07 -3.48 -2.41
CA PRO A 37 -19.36 -4.38 -1.30
C PRO A 37 -18.35 -4.34 -0.15
N TYR A 38 -17.27 -3.58 -0.26
CA TYR A 38 -16.16 -3.61 0.70
C TYR A 38 -16.02 -2.29 1.45
N ASN A 39 -15.65 -2.39 2.74
CA ASN A 39 -15.45 -1.24 3.62
C ASN A 39 -14.03 -0.68 3.58
N ALA A 40 -13.06 -1.42 3.07
CA ALA A 40 -11.69 -0.98 2.83
C ALA A 40 -11.00 -1.91 1.83
N LEU A 41 -9.96 -1.41 1.16
CA LEU A 41 -9.14 -2.17 0.22
C LEU A 41 -7.66 -1.98 0.55
N GLY A 42 -6.94 -3.10 0.78
CA GLY A 42 -5.47 -3.14 0.81
C GLY A 42 -4.94 -3.67 -0.51
N ILE A 43 -3.95 -2.98 -1.10
CA ILE A 43 -3.39 -3.35 -2.40
C ILE A 43 -1.88 -3.11 -2.42
N GLY A 44 -1.15 -4.05 -3.05
CA GLY A 44 0.28 -3.85 -3.28
C GLY A 44 1.15 -5.08 -3.13
N PRO A 45 1.06 -5.83 -2.04
CA PRO A 45 1.91 -7.00 -1.85
C PRO A 45 1.83 -7.99 -3.02
N GLY A 46 2.99 -8.31 -3.60
CA GLY A 46 3.10 -9.33 -4.63
C GLY A 46 2.46 -9.00 -5.99
N LEU A 47 2.16 -7.73 -6.29
CA LEU A 47 1.58 -7.35 -7.59
C LEU A 47 2.57 -7.49 -8.75
N GLY A 48 3.88 -7.39 -8.48
CA GLY A 48 4.88 -7.25 -9.53
C GLY A 48 4.87 -5.85 -10.17
N SER A 49 5.65 -5.69 -11.24
CA SER A 49 5.86 -4.39 -11.92
C SER A 49 5.47 -4.43 -13.40
N ASN A 50 4.60 -5.36 -13.81
CA ASN A 50 4.15 -5.45 -15.20
C ASN A 50 3.27 -4.25 -15.56
N GLU A 51 3.38 -3.76 -16.80
CA GLU A 51 2.61 -2.60 -17.26
C GLU A 51 1.09 -2.84 -17.24
N THR A 52 0.64 -4.05 -17.57
CA THR A 52 -0.78 -4.43 -17.45
C THR A 52 -1.26 -4.27 -16.01
N THR A 53 -0.46 -4.73 -15.04
CA THR A 53 -0.74 -4.58 -13.61
C THR A 53 -0.72 -3.10 -13.20
N ALA A 54 0.19 -2.31 -13.71
CA ALA A 54 0.24 -0.87 -13.43
C ALA A 54 -1.02 -0.15 -13.91
N ILE A 55 -1.49 -0.43 -15.12
CA ILE A 55 -2.74 0.12 -15.67
C ILE A 55 -3.95 -0.33 -14.84
N ALA A 56 -4.01 -1.60 -14.46
CA ALA A 56 -5.08 -2.13 -13.62
C ALA A 56 -5.08 -1.49 -12.22
N LEU A 57 -3.89 -1.29 -11.63
CA LEU A 57 -3.72 -0.65 -10.32
C LEU A 57 -4.28 0.78 -10.32
N ILE A 58 -3.88 1.63 -11.28
CA ILE A 58 -4.39 3.01 -11.31
C ILE A 58 -5.89 3.05 -11.61
N ALA A 59 -6.39 2.15 -12.43
CA ALA A 59 -7.81 2.02 -12.67
C ALA A 59 -8.56 1.57 -11.40
N GLN A 60 -7.98 0.65 -10.61
CA GLN A 60 -8.52 0.25 -9.31
C GLN A 60 -8.59 1.42 -8.34
N ILE A 61 -7.48 2.15 -8.16
CA ILE A 61 -7.39 3.29 -7.26
C ILE A 61 -8.46 4.34 -7.59
N ARG A 62 -8.63 4.68 -8.88
CA ARG A 62 -9.62 5.67 -9.34
C ARG A 62 -11.08 5.26 -9.14
N ARG A 63 -11.35 3.96 -9.18
CA ARG A 63 -12.70 3.40 -9.06
C ARG A 63 -13.10 3.09 -7.64
N SER A 64 -12.12 3.03 -6.73
CA SER A 64 -12.37 2.67 -5.34
C SER A 64 -13.20 3.73 -4.63
N THR A 65 -14.27 3.29 -3.98
CA THR A 65 -15.20 4.11 -3.21
C THR A 65 -14.98 3.95 -1.70
N CYS A 66 -14.10 3.05 -1.29
CA CYS A 66 -13.76 2.76 0.09
C CYS A 66 -12.32 3.22 0.43
N PRO A 67 -11.96 3.36 1.71
CA PRO A 67 -10.60 3.63 2.17
C PRO A 67 -9.57 2.68 1.56
N LEU A 68 -8.39 3.22 1.21
CA LEU A 68 -7.32 2.49 0.54
C LEU A 68 -6.06 2.43 1.39
N VAL A 69 -5.45 1.24 1.45
CA VAL A 69 -4.08 1.02 1.93
C VAL A 69 -3.22 0.58 0.75
N ILE A 70 -2.14 1.30 0.48
CA ILE A 70 -1.23 1.05 -0.65
C ILE A 70 0.15 0.73 -0.11
N ASP A 71 0.70 -0.43 -0.46
CA ASP A 71 1.99 -0.91 0.03
C ASP A 71 2.84 -1.52 -1.10
N ALA A 72 4.09 -1.81 -0.82
CA ALA A 72 4.99 -2.66 -1.60
C ALA A 72 5.02 -2.31 -3.12
N ASP A 73 4.68 -3.29 -3.98
CA ASP A 73 4.77 -3.11 -5.44
C ASP A 73 3.85 -2.02 -5.97
N ALA A 74 2.71 -1.75 -5.32
CA ALA A 74 1.86 -0.63 -5.70
C ALA A 74 2.56 0.72 -5.47
N ILE A 75 3.33 0.87 -4.38
CA ILE A 75 4.19 2.05 -4.16
C ILE A 75 5.28 2.14 -5.23
N ASN A 76 5.90 1.02 -5.60
CA ASN A 76 6.92 0.98 -6.64
C ASN A 76 6.35 1.39 -8.00
N ILE A 77 5.16 0.92 -8.36
CA ILE A 77 4.44 1.29 -9.58
C ILE A 77 4.15 2.80 -9.58
N LEU A 78 3.61 3.36 -8.50
CA LEU A 78 3.36 4.79 -8.38
C LEU A 78 4.65 5.61 -8.50
N SER A 79 5.76 5.12 -7.94
CA SER A 79 7.08 5.76 -8.05
C SER A 79 7.57 5.84 -9.49
N SER A 80 7.27 4.84 -10.30
CA SER A 80 7.62 4.77 -11.73
C SER A 80 6.69 5.63 -12.60
N HIS A 81 5.46 5.85 -12.16
CA HIS A 81 4.41 6.59 -12.87
C HIS A 81 3.97 7.83 -12.09
N ARG A 82 4.89 8.73 -11.80
CA ARG A 82 4.71 9.87 -10.89
C ARG A 82 3.51 10.77 -11.20
N ALA A 83 3.14 10.92 -12.47
CA ALA A 83 1.97 11.68 -12.87
C ALA A 83 0.67 11.11 -12.27
N TRP A 84 0.63 9.80 -11.96
CA TRP A 84 -0.54 9.17 -11.36
C TRP A 84 -0.73 9.53 -9.88
N MET A 85 0.32 9.95 -9.19
CA MET A 85 0.20 10.40 -7.80
C MET A 85 -0.75 11.60 -7.63
N GLN A 86 -0.91 12.42 -8.66
CA GLN A 86 -1.89 13.53 -8.65
C GLN A 86 -3.35 13.07 -8.74
N GLN A 87 -3.56 11.79 -9.01
CA GLN A 87 -4.88 11.18 -9.19
C GLN A 87 -5.29 10.28 -8.01
N LEU A 88 -4.43 10.24 -6.98
CA LEU A 88 -4.73 9.49 -5.77
C LEU A 88 -5.88 10.16 -5.01
N PRO A 89 -6.84 9.38 -4.49
CA PRO A 89 -7.84 9.91 -3.58
C PRO A 89 -7.17 10.50 -2.33
N LYS A 90 -7.87 11.42 -1.68
CA LYS A 90 -7.45 11.89 -0.35
C LYS A 90 -7.63 10.79 0.70
N ASP A 91 -6.94 10.96 1.81
CA ASP A 91 -7.05 10.11 3.00
C ASP A 91 -6.66 8.63 2.78
N ILE A 92 -5.93 8.33 1.70
CA ILE A 92 -5.32 7.01 1.53
C ILE A 92 -4.16 6.82 2.50
N ILE A 93 -3.86 5.58 2.82
CA ILE A 93 -2.70 5.21 3.64
C ILE A 93 -1.63 4.59 2.75
N LEU A 94 -0.44 5.18 2.75
CA LEU A 94 0.76 4.64 2.12
C LEU A 94 1.69 4.10 3.21
N THR A 95 2.23 2.89 3.04
CA THR A 95 3.07 2.23 4.04
C THR A 95 4.49 1.95 3.53
N PRO A 96 5.24 2.96 3.04
CA PRO A 96 6.56 2.75 2.48
C PRO A 96 7.60 2.34 3.53
N HIS A 97 8.49 1.40 3.17
CA HIS A 97 9.77 1.28 3.83
C HIS A 97 10.75 2.37 3.32
N PRO A 98 11.92 2.61 3.96
CA PRO A 98 12.82 3.71 3.61
C PRO A 98 13.17 3.82 2.12
N LYS A 99 13.44 2.71 1.44
CA LYS A 99 13.80 2.72 0.01
C LYS A 99 12.60 2.98 -0.90
N GLU A 100 11.40 2.53 -0.53
CA GLU A 100 10.16 2.83 -1.25
C GLU A 100 9.83 4.32 -1.15
N LEU A 101 10.00 4.92 0.04
CA LEU A 101 9.80 6.35 0.21
C LEU A 101 10.78 7.17 -0.64
N ASP A 102 12.06 6.81 -0.65
CA ASP A 102 13.06 7.50 -1.48
C ASP A 102 12.70 7.43 -2.97
N ARG A 103 12.19 6.28 -3.48
CA ARG A 103 11.69 6.16 -4.86
C ARG A 103 10.45 7.03 -5.07
N LEU A 104 9.50 7.00 -4.16
CA LEU A 104 8.25 7.78 -4.23
C LEU A 104 8.56 9.30 -4.21
N ALA A 105 9.50 9.73 -3.39
CA ALA A 105 9.99 11.11 -3.33
C ALA A 105 10.85 11.47 -4.57
N GLY A 106 11.48 10.48 -5.21
CA GLY A 106 12.34 10.64 -6.38
C GLY A 106 13.75 11.10 -6.11
N THR A 107 14.14 11.06 -4.88
CA THR A 107 15.47 11.44 -4.43
C THR A 107 15.88 10.57 -3.25
N THR A 108 17.13 10.10 -3.26
CA THR A 108 17.68 9.37 -2.11
C THR A 108 17.89 10.32 -0.95
N SER A 109 17.54 9.87 0.25
CA SER A 109 17.75 10.63 1.48
C SER A 109 19.12 10.31 2.07
N SER A 110 19.85 11.35 2.51
CA SER A 110 21.18 11.21 3.13
C SER A 110 21.10 10.73 4.58
N CYS A 111 19.99 10.99 5.26
CA CYS A 111 19.78 10.59 6.65
C CYS A 111 18.30 10.33 6.97
N CYS A 112 18.03 9.78 8.15
CA CYS A 112 16.68 9.48 8.61
C CYS A 112 15.81 10.74 8.76
N TYR A 113 16.39 11.86 9.20
CA TYR A 113 15.67 13.12 9.34
C TYR A 113 15.18 13.68 7.99
N GLU A 114 16.07 13.71 7.00
CA GLU A 114 15.70 14.12 5.63
C GLU A 114 14.58 13.24 5.06
N ARG A 115 14.66 11.94 5.30
CA ARG A 115 13.62 11.00 4.86
C ARG A 115 12.28 11.26 5.54
N LEU A 116 12.31 11.55 6.85
CA LEU A 116 11.11 11.91 7.61
C LEU A 116 10.47 13.17 7.06
N MET A 117 11.26 14.21 6.79
CA MET A 117 10.73 15.46 6.20
C MET A 117 10.12 15.24 4.82
N LYS A 118 10.76 14.43 3.97
CA LYS A 118 10.17 14.03 2.68
C LYS A 118 8.85 13.27 2.83
N ALA A 119 8.73 12.42 3.84
CA ALA A 119 7.47 11.72 4.13
C ALA A 119 6.37 12.71 4.53
N SER A 120 6.70 13.68 5.40
CA SER A 120 5.76 14.72 5.81
C SER A 120 5.32 15.60 4.63
N GLU A 121 6.27 16.08 3.81
CA GLU A 121 5.96 16.87 2.62
C GLU A 121 5.08 16.10 1.61
N LEU A 122 5.35 14.81 1.44
CA LEU A 122 4.52 13.95 0.60
C LEU A 122 3.11 13.77 1.16
N ALA A 123 2.97 13.57 2.48
CA ALA A 123 1.68 13.44 3.15
C ALA A 123 0.81 14.69 2.96
N GLU A 124 1.39 15.86 3.17
CA GLU A 124 0.70 17.14 2.96
C GLU A 124 0.32 17.36 1.49
N ARG A 125 1.27 17.12 0.56
CA ARG A 125 1.05 17.33 -0.87
C ARG A 125 0.00 16.40 -1.45
N LEU A 126 0.01 15.12 -1.05
CA LEU A 126 -0.92 14.11 -1.54
C LEU A 126 -2.23 14.10 -0.75
N GLN A 127 -2.32 14.84 0.36
CA GLN A 127 -3.41 14.75 1.32
C GLN A 127 -3.66 13.29 1.75
N ALA A 128 -2.57 12.58 2.11
CA ALA A 128 -2.54 11.16 2.41
C ALA A 128 -1.82 10.91 3.74
N TYR A 129 -2.10 9.80 4.37
CA TYR A 129 -1.33 9.32 5.53
C TYR A 129 -0.13 8.53 5.03
N ILE A 130 1.06 8.82 5.53
CA ILE A 130 2.28 8.06 5.19
C ILE A 130 2.85 7.43 6.44
N LEU A 131 2.76 6.12 6.54
CA LEU A 131 3.38 5.33 7.58
C LEU A 131 4.77 4.87 7.12
N LEU A 132 5.79 5.67 7.45
CA LEU A 132 7.19 5.33 7.19
C LEU A 132 7.63 4.20 8.12
N LYS A 133 7.83 3.02 7.54
CA LYS A 133 8.24 1.81 8.28
C LYS A 133 9.69 1.91 8.77
N GLY A 134 9.92 1.55 10.03
CA GLY A 134 11.24 1.54 10.66
C GLY A 134 11.16 1.03 12.09
N HIS A 135 12.31 0.99 12.79
CA HIS A 135 12.30 0.65 14.21
C HIS A 135 11.41 1.61 15.02
N TYR A 136 11.52 2.90 14.74
CA TYR A 136 10.57 3.92 15.16
C TYR A 136 9.73 4.29 13.95
N SER A 137 8.60 3.60 13.77
CA SER A 137 7.70 3.95 12.67
C SER A 137 7.12 5.35 12.88
N ALA A 138 7.10 6.13 11.80
CA ALA A 138 6.57 7.49 11.83
C ALA A 138 5.31 7.57 10.97
N LEU A 139 4.20 8.04 11.55
CA LEU A 139 2.97 8.35 10.84
C LEU A 139 2.94 9.85 10.52
N CYS A 140 3.10 10.20 9.26
CA CYS A 140 2.97 11.56 8.76
C CYS A 140 1.53 11.80 8.30
N LEU A 141 0.88 12.80 8.85
CA LEU A 141 -0.51 13.15 8.59
C LEU A 141 -0.62 14.23 7.49
N PRO A 142 -1.77 14.34 6.82
CA PRO A 142 -2.01 15.37 5.78
C PRO A 142 -1.89 16.82 6.26
N ASN A 143 -1.97 17.04 7.57
CA ASN A 143 -1.85 18.38 8.20
C ASN A 143 -0.42 18.72 8.65
N GLY A 144 0.58 17.89 8.31
CA GLY A 144 1.97 18.07 8.71
C GLY A 144 2.32 17.55 10.11
N HIS A 145 1.36 17.04 10.87
CA HIS A 145 1.66 16.41 12.16
C HIS A 145 2.36 15.05 11.95
N ILE A 146 3.27 14.71 12.87
CA ILE A 146 4.03 13.46 12.82
C ILE A 146 3.91 12.76 14.17
N ASP A 147 3.39 11.54 14.15
CA ASP A 147 3.33 10.66 15.31
C ASP A 147 4.40 9.57 15.21
N PHE A 148 5.00 9.20 16.34
CA PHE A 148 6.01 8.16 16.40
C PHE A 148 5.55 6.97 17.23
N ASN A 149 5.75 5.77 16.68
CA ASN A 149 5.63 4.54 17.45
C ASN A 149 7.01 4.10 17.97
N SER A 150 7.18 4.09 19.28
CA SER A 150 8.42 3.69 19.96
C SER A 150 8.46 2.20 20.38
N THR A 151 7.43 1.42 20.03
CA THR A 151 7.30 0.00 20.44
C THR A 151 7.93 -0.98 19.44
N GLY A 152 8.69 -0.48 18.47
CA GLY A 152 9.32 -1.32 17.45
C GLY A 152 10.31 -2.34 18.04
N ASN A 153 10.37 -3.52 17.40
CA ASN A 153 11.26 -4.60 17.76
C ASN A 153 11.99 -5.12 16.52
N SER A 154 13.30 -5.29 16.61
CA SER A 154 14.13 -5.80 15.50
C SER A 154 13.73 -7.21 15.02
N GLY A 155 13.13 -8.02 15.89
CA GLY A 155 12.61 -9.34 15.55
C GLY A 155 11.43 -9.30 14.56
N MET A 156 10.79 -8.14 14.36
CA MET A 156 9.75 -7.95 13.36
C MET A 156 10.30 -7.69 11.94
N ALA A 157 11.61 -7.55 11.78
CA ALA A 157 12.27 -7.37 10.48
C ALA A 157 12.38 -8.69 9.71
N THR A 158 11.24 -9.36 9.50
CA THR A 158 11.11 -10.63 8.78
C THR A 158 10.34 -10.44 7.48
N ALA A 159 10.56 -11.33 6.53
CA ALA A 159 9.77 -11.36 5.29
C ALA A 159 8.28 -11.57 5.62
N GLY A 160 7.40 -10.83 4.94
CA GLY A 160 5.95 -10.88 5.12
C GLY A 160 5.39 -10.00 6.23
N SER A 161 6.22 -9.45 7.13
CA SER A 161 5.73 -8.57 8.21
C SER A 161 5.03 -7.31 7.68
N GLY A 162 5.49 -6.77 6.53
CA GLY A 162 4.86 -5.65 5.84
C GLY A 162 3.47 -6.02 5.31
N ASP A 163 3.34 -7.22 4.72
CA ASP A 163 2.08 -7.71 4.17
C ASP A 163 1.04 -7.90 5.28
N VAL A 164 1.48 -8.44 6.43
CA VAL A 164 0.65 -8.55 7.63
C VAL A 164 0.21 -7.17 8.12
N LEU A 165 1.11 -6.19 8.16
CA LEU A 165 0.78 -4.81 8.56
C LEU A 165 -0.29 -4.21 7.62
N THR A 166 -0.14 -4.37 6.32
CA THR A 166 -1.13 -3.92 5.33
C THR A 166 -2.50 -4.56 5.59
N GLY A 167 -2.53 -5.86 5.87
CA GLY A 167 -3.76 -6.58 6.23
C GLY A 167 -4.41 -6.05 7.51
N ILE A 168 -3.62 -5.82 8.57
CA ILE A 168 -4.10 -5.29 9.86
C ILE A 168 -4.70 -3.89 9.67
N ILE A 169 -3.99 -2.98 9.01
CA ILE A 169 -4.48 -1.61 8.77
C ILE A 169 -5.78 -1.65 7.96
N THR A 170 -5.81 -2.45 6.88
CA THR A 170 -7.03 -2.62 6.07
C THR A 170 -8.21 -3.13 6.89
N ALA A 171 -7.98 -4.11 7.78
CA ALA A 171 -9.02 -4.66 8.64
C ALA A 171 -9.54 -3.62 9.66
N LEU A 172 -8.66 -2.80 10.24
CA LEU A 172 -9.04 -1.72 11.15
C LEU A 172 -9.86 -0.66 10.43
N LEU A 173 -9.43 -0.21 9.24
CA LEU A 173 -10.21 0.73 8.41
C LEU A 173 -11.59 0.18 8.06
N ALA A 174 -11.67 -1.11 7.70
CA ALA A 174 -12.95 -1.75 7.39
C ALA A 174 -13.91 -1.80 8.59
N ARG A 175 -13.39 -1.66 9.82
CA ARG A 175 -14.15 -1.58 11.06
C ARG A 175 -14.48 -0.15 11.50
N GLY A 176 -14.00 0.86 10.76
CA GLY A 176 -14.26 2.28 11.03
C GLY A 176 -13.30 2.93 12.04
N TYR A 177 -12.11 2.34 12.25
CA TYR A 177 -11.05 2.95 13.07
C TYR A 177 -10.25 3.97 12.26
#